data_084048af3f2ab04aeb0a1e71848be67f
#
_entry.id   084048af3f2ab04aeb0a1e71848be67f
#
_cell.length_a   1.000
_cell.length_b   1.000
_cell.length_c   1.000
_cell.angle_alpha   90.00
_cell.angle_beta   90.00
_cell.angle_gamma   90.00
#
_symmetry.space_group_name_H-M   'P 1'
#
loop_
_entity.id
_entity.type
_entity.pdbx_description
1 polymer ?
#
loop_
_entity_poly.entity_id
_entity_poly.type
_entity_poly.pdbx_seq_one_letter_code
_entity_poly.pdbx_strand_id
1 'polypeptide(L)'
;MAVKETRKLAKEEPSDIASEVLDDGYIDVMDDKTVALFPLGDMIIPTGIDYKPGDPEEDALAVTDALPEIEDLCFLEVPKFFSLKGSVVTPAMMLELSRAVQRVLIRPEVSGVVVTQPADNIEETAYFVSISLSDVFQNQNSKPIVFTTCMNPEDPLFDGTKNLLDSIRVACHDVKGDIPTVVVCMNGEIHAASRAQLTHTNKASALASPGWG
;
A
#
# COMPACT_ATOMS: atom_id res chain seq x y z
N MET A 1 0.96 23.61 -0.13
CA MET A 1 1.81 24.65 -0.73
C MET A 1 3.25 24.57 -0.24
N ALA A 2 3.52 24.41 1.05
CA ALA A 2 4.87 24.30 1.62
C ALA A 2 5.67 23.07 1.13
N VAL A 3 5.05 21.90 1.03
CA VAL A 3 5.70 20.67 0.58
C VAL A 3 6.16 20.74 -0.89
N LYS A 4 5.39 21.44 -1.76
CA LYS A 4 5.81 21.67 -3.16
C LYS A 4 6.96 22.68 -3.29
N GLU A 5 7.07 23.66 -2.37
CA GLU A 5 8.20 24.59 -2.39
C GLU A 5 9.50 23.96 -1.90
N THR A 6 9.46 23.10 -0.90
CA THR A 6 10.65 22.38 -0.42
C THR A 6 11.22 21.43 -1.50
N ARG A 7 10.34 20.78 -2.27
CA ARG A 7 10.77 19.95 -3.41
C ARG A 7 11.31 20.75 -4.61
N LYS A 8 10.85 21.97 -4.80
CA LYS A 8 11.35 22.84 -5.87
C LYS A 8 12.77 23.33 -5.62
N LEU A 9 13.12 23.53 -4.34
CA LEU A 9 14.49 23.90 -3.92
C LEU A 9 15.48 22.73 -4.00
N ALA A 10 15.01 21.50 -3.88
CA ALA A 10 15.85 20.30 -4.03
C ALA A 10 16.20 19.93 -5.49
N LYS A 11 15.62 20.65 -6.48
CA LYS A 11 15.91 20.47 -7.92
C LYS A 11 16.97 21.43 -8.47
N GLU A 12 17.52 22.31 -7.66
CA GLU A 12 18.68 23.13 -8.05
C GLU A 12 19.95 22.33 -7.76
N GLU A 13 20.60 21.90 -8.85
CA GLU A 13 21.87 21.21 -9.07
C GLU A 13 22.68 20.72 -7.86
N PRO A 14 23.07 19.45 -7.83
CA PRO A 14 24.03 18.94 -6.85
C PRO A 14 25.44 19.43 -7.20
N SER A 15 25.82 20.58 -6.68
CA SER A 15 27.22 21.01 -6.67
C SER A 15 27.98 20.29 -5.57
N ASP A 16 28.94 19.46 -5.97
CA ASP A 16 30.23 19.18 -5.28
C ASP A 16 30.26 18.59 -3.85
N ILE A 17 29.23 17.96 -3.35
CA ILE A 17 29.29 17.22 -2.05
C ILE A 17 29.35 15.69 -2.24
N ALA A 18 29.43 15.22 -3.47
CA ALA A 18 29.42 13.79 -3.81
C ALA A 18 30.80 13.10 -3.70
N SER A 19 31.77 13.63 -3.01
CA SER A 19 33.13 13.06 -2.95
C SER A 19 33.62 12.61 -1.57
N GLU A 20 32.79 12.52 -0.56
CA GLU A 20 33.12 11.77 0.66
C GLU A 20 32.29 10.49 0.74
N VAL A 21 32.76 9.49 -0.02
CA VAL A 21 32.30 8.11 0.11
C VAL A 21 32.80 7.57 1.42
N LEU A 22 31.90 7.36 2.38
CA LEU A 22 32.15 6.48 3.50
C LEU A 22 31.95 5.03 3.05
N ASP A 23 32.94 4.19 3.34
CA ASP A 23 33.23 2.86 2.81
C ASP A 23 32.34 1.74 3.41
N ASP A 24 31.06 1.93 3.55
CA ASP A 24 30.14 0.87 4.01
C ASP A 24 28.91 0.73 3.13
N GLY A 25 29.07 0.88 1.82
CA GLY A 25 28.26 0.19 0.80
C GLY A 25 26.73 0.32 0.88
N TYR A 26 26.16 1.22 1.67
CA TYR A 26 24.73 1.43 1.80
C TYR A 26 24.38 2.92 1.79
N ILE A 27 24.56 3.54 0.63
CA ILE A 27 23.78 4.75 0.34
C ILE A 27 22.54 4.24 -0.40
N ASP A 28 21.50 3.97 0.36
CA ASP A 28 20.17 3.89 -0.21
C ASP A 28 19.83 5.31 -0.67
N VAL A 29 20.15 5.61 -1.94
CA VAL A 29 19.64 6.79 -2.61
C VAL A 29 18.13 6.62 -2.48
N MET A 30 17.46 7.52 -1.74
CA MET A 30 16.01 7.59 -1.68
C MET A 30 15.53 7.69 -3.13
N ASP A 31 15.31 6.52 -3.72
CA ASP A 31 14.68 6.40 -5.02
C ASP A 31 13.34 7.14 -4.85
N ASP A 32 12.99 8.03 -5.77
CA ASP A 32 11.75 8.81 -5.78
C ASP A 32 10.51 7.88 -5.95
N LYS A 33 10.38 6.89 -5.07
CA LYS A 33 9.32 5.88 -5.09
C LYS A 33 8.01 6.51 -4.68
N THR A 34 7.00 6.33 -5.48
CA THR A 34 5.64 6.72 -5.16
C THR A 34 4.79 5.48 -4.92
N VAL A 35 4.12 5.40 -3.78
CA VAL A 35 3.14 4.37 -3.48
C VAL A 35 1.75 5.00 -3.49
N ALA A 36 0.83 4.39 -4.23
CA ALA A 36 -0.56 4.81 -4.24
C ALA A 36 -1.38 4.00 -3.24
N LEU A 37 -2.01 4.68 -2.28
CA LEU A 37 -2.87 4.10 -1.26
C LEU A 37 -4.35 4.27 -1.64
N PHE A 38 -5.08 3.17 -1.72
CA PHE A 38 -6.53 3.12 -1.91
C PHE A 38 -7.22 2.73 -0.60
N PRO A 39 -7.71 3.68 0.19
CA PRO A 39 -8.43 3.38 1.43
C PRO A 39 -9.88 3.00 1.11
N LEU A 40 -10.21 1.71 1.24
CA LEU A 40 -11.57 1.20 1.12
C LEU A 40 -12.21 1.01 2.50
N GLY A 41 -12.55 2.10 3.17
CA GLY A 41 -13.19 2.08 4.49
C GLY A 41 -12.33 2.61 5.63
N ASP A 42 -12.95 2.82 6.78
CA ASP A 42 -12.45 3.64 7.89
C ASP A 42 -11.45 2.91 8.82
N MET A 43 -10.99 1.71 8.46
CA MET A 43 -10.50 0.74 9.44
C MET A 43 -9.00 0.77 9.75
N ILE A 44 -8.16 1.52 9.03
CA ILE A 44 -6.70 1.35 9.16
C ILE A 44 -5.95 2.63 9.51
N ILE A 45 -6.57 3.78 9.39
CA ILE A 45 -5.91 5.02 9.77
C ILE A 45 -5.93 5.13 11.31
N PRO A 46 -4.80 5.47 11.95
CA PRO A 46 -4.71 5.53 13.39
C PRO A 46 -5.84 6.34 14.00
N THR A 47 -6.52 5.75 14.98
CA THR A 47 -7.65 6.37 15.69
C THR A 47 -7.24 7.68 16.35
N GLY A 48 -7.96 8.73 16.09
CA GLY A 48 -7.70 10.09 16.58
C GLY A 48 -7.81 11.12 15.45
N ILE A 49 -7.71 10.67 14.21
CA ILE A 49 -8.04 11.47 13.05
C ILE A 49 -9.44 11.08 12.61
N ASP A 50 -10.38 12.02 12.65
CA ASP A 50 -11.72 11.86 12.08
C ASP A 50 -11.57 11.87 10.54
N TYR A 51 -11.00 10.77 10.01
CA TYR A 51 -10.71 10.64 8.59
C TYR A 51 -12.01 10.64 7.80
N LYS A 52 -12.21 11.72 7.10
CA LYS A 52 -13.28 11.83 6.11
C LYS A 52 -12.61 11.93 4.76
N PRO A 53 -12.70 10.87 3.93
CA PRO A 53 -12.16 10.91 2.58
C PRO A 53 -12.67 12.18 1.88
N GLY A 54 -11.76 13.02 1.45
CA GLY A 54 -12.11 14.32 0.88
C GLY A 54 -11.14 14.75 -0.20
N ASP A 55 -10.08 15.37 0.20
CA ASP A 55 -9.03 15.83 -0.68
C ASP A 55 -7.84 14.86 -0.65
N PRO A 56 -7.39 14.35 -1.82
CA PRO A 56 -6.28 13.39 -1.88
C PRO A 56 -4.97 13.89 -1.25
N GLU A 57 -4.70 15.19 -1.30
CA GLU A 57 -3.47 15.76 -0.70
C GLU A 57 -3.61 15.82 0.84
N GLU A 58 -4.81 16.17 1.35
CA GLU A 58 -5.09 16.17 2.79
C GLU A 58 -5.12 14.75 3.35
N ASP A 59 -5.69 13.80 2.60
CA ASP A 59 -5.75 12.39 2.97
C ASP A 59 -4.35 11.77 3.08
N ALA A 60 -3.47 12.03 2.11
CA ALA A 60 -2.09 11.56 2.14
C ALA A 60 -1.31 12.17 3.31
N LEU A 61 -1.48 13.48 3.55
CA LEU A 61 -0.82 14.16 4.66
C LEU A 61 -1.28 13.61 6.02
N ALA A 62 -2.57 13.34 6.19
CA ALA A 62 -3.10 12.78 7.43
C ALA A 62 -2.50 11.40 7.75
N VAL A 63 -2.26 10.57 6.72
CA VAL A 63 -1.62 9.26 6.90
C VAL A 63 -0.14 9.41 7.25
N THR A 64 0.60 10.29 6.57
CA THR A 64 2.03 10.51 6.84
C THR A 64 2.27 11.21 8.18
N ASP A 65 1.42 12.13 8.60
CA ASP A 65 1.48 12.74 9.93
C ASP A 65 1.27 11.71 11.05
N ALA A 66 0.41 10.71 10.79
CA ALA A 66 0.15 9.63 11.74
C ALA A 66 1.25 8.55 11.74
N LEU A 67 1.96 8.40 10.64
CA LEU A 67 3.03 7.41 10.41
C LEU A 67 4.23 8.07 9.71
N PRO A 68 5.04 8.86 10.46
CA PRO A 68 6.15 9.61 9.87
C PRO A 68 7.19 8.71 9.17
N GLU A 69 7.29 7.44 9.56
CA GLU A 69 8.21 6.46 8.96
C GLU A 69 7.92 6.23 7.47
N ILE A 70 6.74 6.61 6.98
CA ILE A 70 6.41 6.52 5.55
C ILE A 70 7.26 7.47 4.72
N GLU A 71 7.59 8.66 5.26
CA GLU A 71 8.41 9.64 4.55
C GLU A 71 9.82 9.13 4.24
N ASP A 72 10.33 8.23 5.07
CA ASP A 72 11.63 7.57 4.86
C ASP A 72 11.57 6.47 3.78
N LEU A 73 10.37 6.03 3.40
CA LEU A 73 10.16 4.91 2.46
C LEU A 73 9.77 5.36 1.06
N CYS A 74 8.85 6.32 0.97
CA CYS A 74 8.28 6.73 -0.31
C CYS A 74 7.48 8.03 -0.20
N PHE A 75 7.13 8.58 -1.35
CA PHE A 75 6.05 9.55 -1.44
C PHE A 75 4.71 8.81 -1.47
N LEU A 76 3.81 9.14 -0.52
CA LEU A 76 2.48 8.58 -0.48
C LEU A 76 1.50 9.44 -1.29
N GLU A 77 0.75 8.78 -2.15
CA GLU A 77 -0.35 9.38 -2.91
C GLU A 77 -1.65 8.66 -2.55
N VAL A 78 -2.72 9.40 -2.28
CA VAL A 78 -4.05 8.83 -2.08
C VAL A 78 -4.93 9.23 -3.27
N PRO A 79 -5.12 8.37 -4.27
CA PRO A 79 -5.96 8.69 -5.42
C PRO A 79 -7.40 8.91 -5.00
N LYS A 80 -8.08 9.87 -5.64
CA LYS A 80 -9.51 10.07 -5.39
C LYS A 80 -10.29 8.84 -5.84
N PHE A 81 -10.84 8.14 -4.88
CA PHE A 81 -11.58 6.92 -5.07
C PHE A 81 -12.81 6.90 -4.15
N PHE A 82 -13.75 5.99 -4.35
CA PHE A 82 -14.90 5.90 -3.45
C PHE A 82 -14.49 5.33 -2.09
N SER A 83 -15.10 5.85 -1.02
CA SER A 83 -15.01 5.26 0.31
C SER A 83 -16.17 4.30 0.53
N LEU A 84 -15.91 3.17 1.15
CA LEU A 84 -16.95 2.21 1.54
C LEU A 84 -17.72 2.74 2.75
N LYS A 85 -19.05 2.69 2.62
CA LYS A 85 -19.93 2.73 3.78
C LYS A 85 -20.33 1.30 4.11
N GLY A 86 -19.60 0.68 5.04
CA GLY A 86 -19.84 -0.71 5.44
C GLY A 86 -18.63 -1.61 5.20
N SER A 87 -18.77 -2.89 5.56
CA SER A 87 -17.65 -3.84 5.65
C SER A 87 -17.42 -4.66 4.37
N VAL A 88 -18.31 -4.62 3.39
CA VAL A 88 -18.24 -5.55 2.25
C VAL A 88 -18.00 -4.83 0.93
N VAL A 89 -16.93 -5.20 0.24
CA VAL A 89 -16.65 -4.76 -1.14
C VAL A 89 -17.49 -5.59 -2.11
N THR A 90 -18.34 -4.93 -2.88
CA THR A 90 -19.18 -5.61 -3.88
C THR A 90 -18.40 -5.93 -5.16
N PRO A 91 -18.84 -6.91 -5.99
CA PRO A 91 -18.18 -7.20 -7.27
C PRO A 91 -18.07 -6.00 -8.22
N ALA A 92 -19.06 -5.10 -8.22
CA ALA A 92 -18.98 -3.86 -8.98
C ALA A 92 -17.85 -2.95 -8.51
N MET A 93 -17.68 -2.82 -7.18
CA MET A 93 -16.59 -2.07 -6.57
C MET A 93 -15.22 -2.71 -6.84
N MET A 94 -15.14 -4.05 -6.82
CA MET A 94 -13.89 -4.78 -7.17
C MET A 94 -13.47 -4.47 -8.60
N LEU A 95 -14.42 -4.41 -9.53
CA LEU A 95 -14.14 -4.07 -10.92
C LEU A 95 -13.68 -2.60 -11.08
N GLU A 96 -14.31 -1.68 -10.36
CA GLU A 96 -13.90 -0.27 -10.36
C GLU A 96 -12.52 -0.10 -9.74
N LEU A 97 -12.24 -0.79 -8.63
CA LEU A 97 -10.92 -0.84 -8.00
C LEU A 97 -9.86 -1.34 -8.99
N SER A 98 -10.10 -2.47 -9.64
CA SER A 98 -9.15 -3.04 -10.62
C SER A 98 -8.81 -2.02 -11.71
N ARG A 99 -9.81 -1.32 -12.25
CA ARG A 99 -9.61 -0.28 -13.27
C ARG A 99 -8.85 0.93 -12.73
N ALA A 100 -9.10 1.34 -11.50
CA ALA A 100 -8.40 2.45 -10.86
C ALA A 100 -6.94 2.10 -10.58
N VAL A 101 -6.69 0.92 -10.04
CA VAL A 101 -5.34 0.37 -9.80
C VAL A 101 -4.57 0.27 -11.11
N GLN A 102 -5.18 -0.25 -12.18
CA GLN A 102 -4.54 -0.32 -13.49
C GLN A 102 -4.09 1.06 -14.00
N ARG A 103 -4.95 2.09 -13.88
CA ARG A 103 -4.60 3.46 -14.30
C ARG A 103 -3.43 4.05 -13.53
N VAL A 104 -3.25 3.66 -12.29
CA VAL A 104 -2.15 4.13 -11.44
C VAL A 104 -0.87 3.36 -11.75
N LEU A 105 -0.95 2.04 -11.93
CA LEU A 105 0.21 1.17 -12.18
C LEU A 105 0.93 1.47 -13.50
N ILE A 106 0.23 1.97 -14.52
CA ILE A 106 0.86 2.34 -15.80
C ILE A 106 1.74 3.58 -15.70
N ARG A 107 1.65 4.34 -14.62
CA ARG A 107 2.45 5.54 -14.39
C ARG A 107 3.88 5.14 -13.97
N PRO A 108 4.93 5.63 -14.66
CA PRO A 108 6.31 5.19 -14.40
C PRO A 108 6.81 5.54 -12.99
N GLU A 109 6.34 6.65 -12.41
CA GLU A 109 6.73 7.12 -11.09
C GLU A 109 6.13 6.28 -9.94
N VAL A 110 5.07 5.52 -10.18
CA VAL A 110 4.46 4.66 -9.17
C VAL A 110 5.23 3.36 -9.04
N SER A 111 5.68 3.02 -7.85
CA SER A 111 6.41 1.80 -7.53
C SER A 111 5.50 0.65 -7.14
N GLY A 112 4.38 0.94 -6.50
CA GLY A 112 3.41 -0.06 -6.07
C GLY A 112 2.10 0.56 -5.60
N VAL A 113 1.17 -0.31 -5.26
CA VAL A 113 -0.16 0.06 -4.77
C VAL A 113 -0.44 -0.64 -3.45
N VAL A 114 -0.99 0.08 -2.49
CA VAL A 114 -1.56 -0.47 -1.25
C VAL A 114 -3.06 -0.27 -1.27
N VAL A 115 -3.81 -1.30 -0.91
CA VAL A 115 -5.27 -1.25 -0.75
C VAL A 115 -5.60 -1.65 0.68
N THR A 116 -6.25 -0.74 1.41
CA THR A 116 -6.76 -1.06 2.74
C THR A 116 -8.25 -1.30 2.67
N GLN A 117 -8.75 -2.34 3.31
CA GLN A 117 -10.18 -2.64 3.38
C GLN A 117 -10.55 -3.41 4.64
N PRO A 118 -11.83 -3.48 5.01
CA PRO A 118 -12.31 -4.40 6.04
C PRO A 118 -11.99 -5.86 5.71
N ALA A 119 -11.77 -6.68 6.74
CA ALA A 119 -11.33 -8.07 6.58
C ALA A 119 -12.35 -9.00 5.91
N ASP A 120 -13.64 -8.68 6.00
CA ASP A 120 -14.75 -9.59 5.68
C ASP A 120 -14.66 -10.29 4.32
N ASN A 121 -14.11 -9.63 3.31
CA ASN A 121 -13.90 -10.22 1.99
C ASN A 121 -12.60 -9.76 1.31
N ILE A 122 -11.54 -9.60 2.10
CA ILE A 122 -10.22 -9.20 1.58
C ILE A 122 -9.64 -10.25 0.63
N GLU A 123 -9.83 -11.52 0.95
CA GLU A 123 -9.33 -12.63 0.12
C GLU A 123 -9.98 -12.66 -1.26
N GLU A 124 -11.31 -12.45 -1.33
CA GLU A 124 -12.03 -12.40 -2.61
C GLU A 124 -11.66 -11.16 -3.41
N THR A 125 -11.52 -10.01 -2.75
CA THR A 125 -11.14 -8.77 -3.43
C THR A 125 -9.73 -8.85 -4.00
N ALA A 126 -8.77 -9.31 -3.21
CA ALA A 126 -7.39 -9.47 -3.64
C ALA A 126 -7.28 -10.49 -4.79
N TYR A 127 -7.97 -11.61 -4.68
CA TYR A 127 -8.03 -12.62 -5.74
C TYR A 127 -8.67 -12.08 -7.01
N PHE A 128 -9.79 -11.36 -6.90
CA PHE A 128 -10.46 -10.74 -8.04
C PHE A 128 -9.52 -9.77 -8.78
N VAL A 129 -8.81 -8.91 -8.05
CA VAL A 129 -7.84 -7.98 -8.65
C VAL A 129 -6.71 -8.74 -9.34
N SER A 130 -6.22 -9.84 -8.75
CA SER A 130 -5.13 -10.64 -9.30
C SER A 130 -5.48 -11.25 -10.66
N ILE A 131 -6.70 -11.76 -10.82
CA ILE A 131 -7.15 -12.33 -12.10
C ILE A 131 -7.54 -11.26 -13.12
N SER A 132 -8.13 -10.13 -12.65
CA SER A 132 -8.56 -9.03 -13.52
C SER A 132 -7.40 -8.29 -14.18
N LEU A 133 -6.22 -8.28 -13.54
CA LEU A 133 -5.02 -7.59 -14.01
C LEU A 133 -3.93 -8.55 -14.53
N SER A 134 -4.23 -9.83 -14.67
CA SER A 134 -3.26 -10.85 -15.10
C SER A 134 -2.54 -10.50 -16.41
N ASP A 135 -3.26 -9.94 -17.39
CA ASP A 135 -2.71 -9.56 -18.69
C ASP A 135 -1.78 -8.33 -18.59
N VAL A 136 -2.04 -7.45 -17.62
CA VAL A 136 -1.19 -6.27 -17.36
C VAL A 136 0.18 -6.69 -16.84
N PHE A 137 0.21 -7.73 -16.00
CA PHE A 137 1.44 -8.23 -15.37
C PHE A 137 2.36 -8.99 -16.33
N GLN A 138 1.82 -9.54 -17.43
CA GLN A 138 2.64 -10.27 -18.42
C GLN A 138 3.54 -9.36 -19.26
N ASN A 139 3.24 -8.07 -19.34
CA ASN A 139 3.86 -7.16 -20.31
C ASN A 139 4.78 -6.08 -19.70
N GLN A 140 4.91 -6.00 -18.36
CA GLN A 140 5.70 -4.96 -17.70
C GLN A 140 6.42 -5.47 -16.45
N ASN A 141 7.41 -4.74 -15.97
CA ASN A 141 7.97 -4.92 -14.63
C ASN A 141 6.82 -4.88 -13.62
N SER A 142 6.55 -6.04 -13.02
CA SER A 142 5.39 -6.23 -12.15
C SER A 142 5.54 -5.37 -10.90
N LYS A 143 4.72 -4.34 -10.77
CA LYS A 143 4.66 -3.51 -9.57
C LYS A 143 3.74 -4.17 -8.54
N PRO A 144 4.13 -4.26 -7.27
CA PRO A 144 3.33 -4.95 -6.27
C PRO A 144 2.00 -4.25 -6.00
N ILE A 145 0.95 -5.04 -5.81
CA ILE A 145 -0.34 -4.62 -5.29
C ILE A 145 -0.53 -5.34 -3.96
N VAL A 146 -0.57 -4.59 -2.88
CA VAL A 146 -0.60 -5.11 -1.52
C VAL A 146 -1.94 -4.78 -0.87
N PHE A 147 -2.70 -5.81 -0.56
CA PHE A 147 -3.90 -5.68 0.26
C PHE A 147 -3.55 -5.80 1.74
N THR A 148 -4.22 -5.02 2.57
CA THR A 148 -4.05 -5.11 4.02
C THR A 148 -5.32 -4.74 4.77
N THR A 149 -5.41 -5.18 6.01
CA THR A 149 -6.53 -4.94 6.91
C THR A 149 -6.07 -4.84 8.35
N CYS A 150 -6.99 -4.46 9.22
CA CYS A 150 -6.89 -4.53 10.65
C CYS A 150 -7.99 -5.44 11.20
N MET A 151 -7.66 -6.31 12.15
CA MET A 151 -8.64 -7.23 12.75
C MET A 151 -9.35 -6.64 13.98
N ASN A 152 -8.71 -5.71 14.67
CA ASN A 152 -9.26 -5.13 15.89
C ASN A 152 -8.87 -3.65 16.06
N PRO A 153 -9.58 -2.73 15.41
CA PRO A 153 -9.25 -1.30 15.45
C PRO A 153 -9.46 -0.67 16.84
N GLU A 154 -10.16 -1.33 17.75
CA GLU A 154 -10.41 -0.84 19.13
C GLU A 154 -9.38 -1.35 20.15
N ASP A 155 -8.46 -2.24 19.76
CA ASP A 155 -7.42 -2.76 20.65
C ASP A 155 -6.30 -1.72 20.84
N PRO A 156 -5.81 -1.48 22.07
CA PRO A 156 -4.62 -0.67 22.32
C PRO A 156 -3.34 -1.18 21.62
N LEU A 157 -3.29 -2.45 21.29
CA LEU A 157 -2.25 -3.09 20.46
C LEU A 157 -2.60 -3.05 18.96
N PHE A 158 -3.27 -2.01 18.53
CA PHE A 158 -3.77 -1.81 17.18
C PHE A 158 -2.78 -2.28 16.10
N ASP A 159 -3.18 -3.31 15.37
CA ASP A 159 -2.34 -4.00 14.37
C ASP A 159 -2.34 -3.29 13.00
N GLY A 160 -3.35 -2.47 12.72
CA GLY A 160 -3.54 -1.82 11.42
C GLY A 160 -2.39 -0.90 11.03
N THR A 161 -1.87 -0.12 11.97
CA THR A 161 -0.73 0.79 11.76
C THR A 161 0.50 0.03 11.27
N LYS A 162 0.84 -1.06 11.97
CA LYS A 162 1.96 -1.92 11.58
C LYS A 162 1.72 -2.60 10.24
N ASN A 163 0.51 -3.12 10.03
CA ASN A 163 0.13 -3.77 8.78
C ASN A 163 0.21 -2.81 7.59
N LEU A 164 -0.21 -1.55 7.77
CA LEU A 164 -0.10 -0.51 6.75
C LEU A 164 1.36 -0.21 6.41
N LEU A 165 2.21 0.01 7.42
CA LEU A 165 3.62 0.31 7.23
C LEU A 165 4.36 -0.85 6.54
N ASP A 166 4.12 -2.09 6.98
CA ASP A 166 4.69 -3.28 6.34
C ASP A 166 4.21 -3.43 4.89
N SER A 167 2.94 -3.10 4.60
CA SER A 167 2.39 -3.12 3.24
C SER A 167 3.02 -2.07 2.33
N ILE A 168 3.29 -0.87 2.85
CA ILE A 168 3.99 0.18 2.10
C ILE A 168 5.43 -0.25 1.81
N ARG A 169 6.13 -0.86 2.78
CA ARG A 169 7.46 -1.43 2.54
C ARG A 169 7.47 -2.46 1.42
N VAL A 170 6.48 -3.37 1.41
CA VAL A 170 6.33 -4.37 0.34
C VAL A 170 6.02 -3.68 -1.00
N ALA A 171 5.18 -2.65 -1.03
CA ALA A 171 4.83 -1.90 -2.24
C ALA A 171 6.01 -1.12 -2.83
N CYS A 172 6.99 -0.75 -2.00
CA CYS A 172 8.24 -0.12 -2.44
C CYS A 172 9.25 -1.10 -3.04
N HIS A 173 9.04 -2.42 -2.87
CA HIS A 173 9.99 -3.42 -3.36
C HIS A 173 9.77 -3.75 -4.83
N ASP A 174 10.87 -3.88 -5.57
CA ASP A 174 10.83 -4.38 -6.94
C ASP A 174 10.50 -5.87 -6.94
N VAL A 175 9.37 -6.23 -7.53
CA VAL A 175 8.99 -7.63 -7.70
C VAL A 175 9.80 -8.23 -8.84
N LYS A 176 10.69 -9.16 -8.53
CA LYS A 176 11.52 -9.88 -9.50
C LYS A 176 11.23 -11.38 -9.45
N GLY A 177 11.10 -11.99 -10.60
CA GLY A 177 10.92 -13.45 -10.72
C GLY A 177 9.51 -13.92 -10.46
N ASP A 178 9.37 -15.10 -9.83
CA ASP A 178 8.09 -15.77 -9.63
C ASP A 178 7.30 -15.27 -8.39
N ILE A 179 7.58 -14.07 -7.92
CA ILE A 179 6.86 -13.49 -6.77
C ILE A 179 5.48 -13.02 -7.24
N PRO A 180 4.40 -13.40 -6.54
CA PRO A 180 3.06 -12.95 -6.88
C PRO A 180 2.95 -11.42 -6.84
N THR A 181 2.43 -10.83 -7.90
CA THR A 181 2.26 -9.37 -8.01
C THR A 181 1.19 -8.84 -7.06
N VAL A 182 0.14 -9.64 -6.79
CA VAL A 182 -0.92 -9.29 -5.86
C VAL A 182 -0.80 -10.15 -4.61
N VAL A 183 -0.65 -9.49 -3.48
CA VAL A 183 -0.45 -10.13 -2.19
C VAL A 183 -1.36 -9.52 -1.12
N VAL A 184 -1.58 -10.24 -0.04
CA VAL A 184 -2.16 -9.74 1.20
C VAL A 184 -1.08 -9.73 2.27
N CYS A 185 -0.81 -8.57 2.85
CA CYS A 185 0.17 -8.39 3.92
C CYS A 185 -0.53 -8.12 5.23
N MET A 186 -0.30 -8.96 6.22
CA MET A 186 -0.95 -8.85 7.52
C MET A 186 -0.13 -9.57 8.60
N ASN A 187 -0.04 -9.00 9.78
CA ASN A 187 0.66 -9.59 10.94
C ASN A 187 2.13 -9.97 10.66
N GLY A 188 2.81 -9.24 9.76
CA GLY A 188 4.20 -9.49 9.37
C GLY A 188 4.38 -10.66 8.38
N GLU A 189 3.29 -11.19 7.82
CA GLU A 189 3.28 -12.25 6.82
C GLU A 189 2.77 -11.73 5.48
N ILE A 190 3.27 -12.31 4.39
CA ILE A 190 2.90 -11.95 3.01
C ILE A 190 2.30 -13.20 2.35
N HIS A 191 1.06 -13.10 1.93
CA HIS A 191 0.31 -14.20 1.31
C HIS A 191 -0.01 -13.86 -0.15
N ALA A 192 0.25 -14.77 -1.08
CA ALA A 192 -0.24 -14.61 -2.44
C ALA A 192 -1.77 -14.51 -2.44
N ALA A 193 -2.33 -13.55 -3.19
CA ALA A 193 -3.78 -13.36 -3.27
C ALA A 193 -4.54 -14.63 -3.68
N SER A 194 -3.92 -15.48 -4.50
CA SER A 194 -4.49 -16.77 -4.91
C SER A 194 -4.47 -17.87 -3.84
N ARG A 195 -3.87 -17.59 -2.66
CA ARG A 195 -3.67 -18.56 -1.57
C ARG A 195 -4.13 -18.05 -0.22
N ALA A 196 -4.33 -16.75 -0.12
CA ALA A 196 -4.78 -16.10 1.10
C ALA A 196 -6.16 -16.60 1.50
N GLN A 197 -6.34 -16.96 2.77
CA GLN A 197 -7.60 -17.37 3.36
C GLN A 197 -7.74 -16.80 4.77
N LEU A 198 -8.90 -16.24 5.06
CA LEU A 198 -9.23 -15.78 6.40
C LEU A 198 -9.70 -16.98 7.23
N THR A 199 -8.89 -17.42 8.19
CA THR A 199 -9.14 -18.62 9.00
C THR A 199 -9.76 -18.30 10.38
N HIS A 200 -9.73 -17.05 10.79
CA HIS A 200 -10.30 -16.57 12.05
C HIS A 200 -10.92 -15.19 11.86
N THR A 201 -11.88 -14.86 12.72
CA THR A 201 -12.62 -13.60 12.64
C THR A 201 -12.10 -12.50 13.55
N ASN A 202 -11.20 -12.81 14.50
CA ASN A 202 -10.79 -11.88 15.56
C ASN A 202 -9.34 -12.02 16.03
N LYS A 203 -8.49 -12.74 15.30
CA LYS A 203 -7.07 -12.86 15.64
C LYS A 203 -6.22 -12.00 14.71
N ALA A 204 -5.15 -11.41 15.22
CA ALA A 204 -4.17 -10.71 14.37
C ALA A 204 -3.58 -11.64 13.29
N SER A 205 -3.36 -12.93 13.64
CA SER A 205 -2.92 -13.98 12.69
C SER A 205 -4.11 -14.70 12.03
N ALA A 206 -5.13 -13.95 11.61
CA ALA A 206 -6.34 -14.54 11.02
C ALA A 206 -6.14 -15.02 9.59
N LEU A 207 -5.17 -14.45 8.88
CA LEU A 207 -4.86 -14.81 7.49
C LEU A 207 -3.85 -15.96 7.46
N ALA A 208 -4.03 -16.90 6.53
CA ALA A 208 -3.13 -18.01 6.30
C ALA A 208 -3.09 -18.38 4.81
N SER A 209 -2.10 -19.19 4.42
CA SER A 209 -2.01 -19.84 3.11
C SER A 209 -2.01 -21.36 3.28
N PRO A 210 -3.17 -22.01 3.57
CA PRO A 210 -3.23 -23.42 3.90
C PRO A 210 -2.66 -24.30 2.77
N GLY A 211 -1.78 -25.24 3.14
CA GLY A 211 -1.14 -26.18 2.20
C GLY A 211 0.06 -25.61 1.43
N TRP A 212 0.51 -24.40 1.73
CA TRP A 212 1.67 -23.77 1.07
C TRP A 212 2.75 -23.30 2.07
N GLY A 213 2.58 -23.66 3.33
CA GLY A 213 3.57 -23.51 4.41
C GLY A 213 3.71 -22.13 4.91
#